data_2617852203ef859baa2c3125c3a83424
#
_entry.id   2617852203ef859baa2c3125c3a83424
#
_cell.length_a   1.000
_cell.length_b   1.000
_cell.length_c   1.000
_cell.angle_alpha   90.00
_cell.angle_beta   90.00
_cell.angle_gamma   90.00
#
_symmetry.space_group_name_H-M   'P 1'
#
loop_
_entity.id
_entity.type
_entity.pdbx_description
1 polymer ?
#
loop_
_entity_poly.entity_id
_entity_poly.type
_entity_poly.pdbx_seq_one_letter_code
_entity_poly.pdbx_strand_id
1 'polypeptide(L)'
;MKKYQLDIELFQGYMCPGIPVTEDLSFEVEFSDEEVTKIRQLVKDYTGDKEAGLMPILQDDAPELHERIAKAAFQEIYDFYLLDGLCNDGFMLDEADQQRNFKKDLESGEFDPEEYIEESAWYDEVPTDEDELFNLWEEWERDQFSSCDVAWALARYPDLPDHMDLEDDQDYICFIPDEFVS
;
A
#
# COMPACT_ATOMS: atom_id res chain seq x y z
N MET A 1 19.61 15.67 -4.01
CA MET A 1 19.09 14.50 -3.28
C MET A 1 18.91 13.36 -4.26
N LYS A 2 19.11 12.14 -3.83
CA LYS A 2 18.97 10.92 -4.64
C LYS A 2 17.93 10.03 -3.95
N LYS A 3 17.08 9.39 -4.74
CA LYS A 3 16.06 8.45 -4.25
C LYS A 3 16.70 7.10 -3.92
N TYR A 4 16.28 6.53 -2.82
CA TYR A 4 16.63 5.20 -2.35
C TYR A 4 15.36 4.44 -2.08
N GLN A 5 15.29 3.22 -2.58
CA GLN A 5 14.24 2.28 -2.23
C GLN A 5 14.56 1.68 -0.86
N LEU A 6 13.59 1.68 0.02
CA LEU A 6 13.63 0.99 1.30
C LEU A 6 12.55 -0.08 1.31
N ASP A 7 12.91 -1.25 1.79
CA ASP A 7 12.01 -2.39 1.92
C ASP A 7 11.66 -2.59 3.38
N ILE A 8 10.40 -2.90 3.66
CA ILE A 8 9.91 -3.23 5.00
C ILE A 8 9.20 -4.57 4.99
N GLU A 9 9.34 -5.31 6.09
CA GLU A 9 8.49 -6.45 6.41
C GLU A 9 7.49 -6.02 7.48
N LEU A 10 6.21 -6.00 7.13
CA LEU A 10 5.10 -5.66 8.00
C LEU A 10 4.55 -6.93 8.66
N PHE A 11 4.48 -6.94 9.98
CA PHE A 11 3.87 -8.02 10.73
C PHE A 11 2.36 -7.81 10.84
N GLN A 12 1.57 -8.77 10.34
CA GLN A 12 0.11 -8.74 10.34
C GLN A 12 -0.55 -9.62 11.41
N GLY A 13 0.23 -10.38 12.16
CA GLY A 13 -0.28 -11.30 13.17
C GLY A 13 0.12 -12.75 12.93
N TYR A 14 -0.70 -13.70 13.40
CA TYR A 14 -0.45 -15.12 13.28
C TYR A 14 -1.61 -15.84 12.59
N MET A 15 -1.34 -16.60 11.54
CA MET A 15 -2.34 -17.43 10.87
C MET A 15 -2.75 -18.64 11.74
N CYS A 16 -1.82 -19.18 12.52
CA CYS A 16 -2.04 -20.21 13.53
C CYS A 16 -0.93 -20.10 14.60
N PRO A 17 -1.05 -20.76 15.77
CA PRO A 17 -0.05 -20.59 16.80
C PRO A 17 1.38 -20.84 16.30
N GLY A 18 2.18 -19.76 16.29
CA GLY A 18 3.60 -19.80 15.97
C GLY A 18 4.00 -19.57 14.51
N ILE A 19 3.05 -19.30 13.59
CA ILE A 19 3.37 -18.94 12.19
C ILE A 19 3.03 -17.45 11.99
N PRO A 20 4.02 -16.55 11.91
CA PRO A 20 3.76 -15.13 11.62
C PRO A 20 3.23 -14.98 10.19
N VAL A 21 2.35 -14.00 10.01
CA VAL A 21 1.94 -13.51 8.70
C VAL A 21 2.63 -12.16 8.52
N THR A 22 3.41 -12.05 7.45
CA THR A 22 4.12 -10.83 7.11
C THR A 22 3.81 -10.43 5.67
N GLU A 23 3.94 -9.14 5.38
CA GLU A 23 3.82 -8.56 4.05
C GLU A 23 5.06 -7.73 3.75
N ASP A 24 5.61 -7.90 2.55
CA ASP A 24 6.78 -7.16 2.08
C ASP A 24 6.31 -5.93 1.28
N LEU A 25 6.63 -4.75 1.78
CA LEU A 25 6.31 -3.48 1.15
C LEU A 25 7.59 -2.70 0.83
N SER A 26 7.51 -1.79 -0.16
CA SER A 26 8.65 -0.98 -0.60
C SER A 26 8.24 0.46 -0.84
N PHE A 27 9.05 1.41 -0.42
CA PHE A 27 8.82 2.83 -0.62
C PHE A 27 10.11 3.59 -0.94
N GLU A 28 9.99 4.80 -1.49
CA GLU A 28 11.14 5.63 -1.84
C GLU A 28 11.35 6.77 -0.83
N VAL A 29 12.60 6.98 -0.43
CA VAL A 29 13.02 8.14 0.38
C VAL A 29 14.18 8.86 -0.30
N GLU A 30 14.14 10.20 -0.32
CA GLU A 30 15.23 11.00 -0.83
C GLU A 30 16.24 11.32 0.27
N PHE A 31 17.54 11.07 -0.03
CA PHE A 31 18.66 11.44 0.84
C PHE A 31 19.66 12.30 0.11
N SER A 32 20.30 13.21 0.84
CA SER A 32 21.50 13.90 0.39
C SER A 32 22.75 13.02 0.54
N ASP A 33 23.84 13.35 -0.14
CA ASP A 33 25.10 12.60 -0.01
C ASP A 33 25.67 12.63 1.42
N GLU A 34 25.40 13.72 2.16
CA GLU A 34 25.81 13.88 3.57
C GLU A 34 25.01 12.94 4.47
N GLU A 35 23.69 12.85 4.25
CA GLU A 35 22.81 11.94 5.00
C GLU A 35 23.15 10.48 4.73
N VAL A 36 23.41 10.11 3.48
CA VAL A 36 23.87 8.76 3.12
C VAL A 36 25.18 8.42 3.81
N THR A 37 26.12 9.37 3.84
CA THR A 37 27.39 9.17 4.54
C THR A 37 27.19 8.98 6.05
N LYS A 38 26.27 9.76 6.66
CA LYS A 38 25.89 9.61 8.05
C LYS A 38 25.26 8.24 8.33
N ILE A 39 24.29 7.82 7.51
CA ILE A 39 23.63 6.51 7.67
C ILE A 39 24.67 5.38 7.59
N ARG A 40 25.55 5.38 6.59
CA ARG A 40 26.62 4.37 6.44
C ARG A 40 27.52 4.30 7.67
N GLN A 41 27.89 5.45 8.23
CA GLN A 41 28.72 5.49 9.42
C GLN A 41 27.98 4.89 10.64
N LEU A 42 26.70 5.25 10.82
CA LEU A 42 25.87 4.70 11.90
C LEU A 42 25.68 3.19 11.77
N VAL A 43 25.36 2.69 10.56
CA VAL A 43 25.25 1.25 10.27
C VAL A 43 26.54 0.50 10.55
N LYS A 44 27.69 1.10 10.20
CA LYS A 44 29.00 0.52 10.46
C LYS A 44 29.33 0.44 11.95
N ASP A 45 29.04 1.51 12.70
CA ASP A 45 29.42 1.63 14.11
C ASP A 45 28.41 0.94 15.04
N TYR A 46 27.24 0.57 14.53
CA TYR A 46 26.19 -0.08 15.33
C TYR A 46 26.65 -1.47 15.80
N THR A 47 26.59 -1.66 17.10
CA THR A 47 27.00 -2.90 17.78
C THR A 47 25.83 -3.77 18.23
N GLY A 48 24.59 -3.28 18.04
CA GLY A 48 23.36 -4.02 18.36
C GLY A 48 23.00 -5.05 17.29
N ASP A 49 21.78 -5.54 17.39
CA ASP A 49 21.23 -6.50 16.43
C ASP A 49 20.85 -5.82 15.11
N LYS A 50 21.58 -6.13 14.04
CA LYS A 50 21.31 -5.57 12.71
C LYS A 50 20.09 -6.23 12.02
N GLU A 51 19.65 -7.39 12.50
CA GLU A 51 18.42 -8.04 12.01
C GLU A 51 17.16 -7.25 12.43
N ALA A 52 17.28 -6.41 13.48
CA ALA A 52 16.22 -5.47 13.86
C ALA A 52 16.05 -4.30 12.86
N GLY A 53 16.88 -4.23 11.82
CA GLY A 53 16.74 -3.28 10.71
C GLY A 53 17.36 -1.91 10.95
N LEU A 54 16.96 -0.95 10.08
CA LEU A 54 17.54 0.39 10.02
C LEU A 54 17.01 1.31 11.15
N MET A 55 15.76 1.16 11.54
CA MET A 55 15.09 2.10 12.46
C MET A 55 15.75 2.21 13.84
N PRO A 56 16.12 1.11 14.52
CA PRO A 56 16.84 1.20 15.81
C PRO A 56 18.21 1.86 15.70
N ILE A 57 18.87 1.78 14.53
CA ILE A 57 20.18 2.40 14.30
C ILE A 57 20.07 3.92 14.23
N LEU A 58 18.95 4.44 13.72
CA LEU A 58 18.75 5.87 13.52
C LEU A 58 18.08 6.58 14.69
N GLN A 59 17.38 5.85 15.55
CA GLN A 59 16.48 6.38 16.56
C GLN A 59 17.13 7.45 17.44
N ASP A 60 18.31 7.19 17.97
CA ASP A 60 18.99 8.08 18.92
C ASP A 60 19.97 9.06 18.23
N ASP A 61 20.67 8.60 17.17
CA ASP A 61 21.78 9.33 16.57
C ASP A 61 21.38 10.16 15.32
N ALA A 62 20.19 9.88 14.75
CA ALA A 62 19.66 10.58 13.60
C ALA A 62 18.12 10.68 13.62
N PRO A 63 17.51 11.28 14.66
CA PRO A 63 16.05 11.27 14.85
C PRO A 63 15.27 11.90 13.68
N GLU A 64 15.84 12.91 13.01
CA GLU A 64 15.20 13.53 11.83
C GLU A 64 15.11 12.57 10.63
N LEU A 65 16.13 11.71 10.45
CA LEU A 65 16.14 10.67 9.42
C LEU A 65 15.17 9.55 9.80
N HIS A 66 15.18 9.14 11.06
CA HIS A 66 14.26 8.18 11.62
C HIS A 66 12.80 8.60 11.38
N GLU A 67 12.42 9.83 11.78
CA GLU A 67 11.06 10.36 11.62
C GLU A 67 10.64 10.42 10.15
N ARG A 68 11.55 10.85 9.24
CA ARG A 68 11.25 10.91 7.81
C ARG A 68 11.02 9.54 7.19
N ILE A 69 11.82 8.54 7.55
CA ILE A 69 11.66 7.16 7.10
C ILE A 69 10.38 6.56 7.69
N ALA A 70 10.14 6.73 8.99
CA ALA A 70 8.93 6.26 9.65
C ALA A 70 7.66 6.80 8.98
N LYS A 71 7.64 8.11 8.69
CA LYS A 71 6.50 8.72 8.00
C LYS A 71 6.25 8.13 6.61
N ALA A 72 7.30 7.87 5.83
CA ALA A 72 7.17 7.25 4.52
C ALA A 72 6.71 5.79 4.62
N ALA A 73 7.25 5.03 5.57
CA ALA A 73 6.83 3.65 5.86
C ALA A 73 5.35 3.59 6.28
N PHE A 74 4.92 4.48 7.18
CA PHE A 74 3.51 4.52 7.60
C PHE A 74 2.57 4.89 6.45
N GLN A 75 2.98 5.76 5.53
CA GLN A 75 2.18 6.05 4.36
C GLN A 75 2.02 4.82 3.47
N GLU A 76 3.08 4.07 3.22
CA GLU A 76 3.04 2.83 2.43
C GLU A 76 2.16 1.75 3.10
N ILE A 77 2.30 1.58 4.42
CA ILE A 77 1.46 0.66 5.20
C ILE A 77 -0.02 1.06 5.12
N TYR A 78 -0.31 2.37 5.22
CA TYR A 78 -1.66 2.88 5.06
C TYR A 78 -2.22 2.59 3.66
N ASP A 79 -1.46 2.89 2.62
CA ASP A 79 -1.85 2.68 1.22
C ASP A 79 -2.16 1.20 0.97
N PHE A 80 -1.34 0.31 1.52
CA PHE A 80 -1.56 -1.13 1.47
C PHE A 80 -2.89 -1.54 2.15
N TYR A 81 -3.13 -1.12 3.40
CA TYR A 81 -4.36 -1.48 4.10
C TYR A 81 -5.62 -0.87 3.48
N LEU A 82 -5.52 0.34 2.93
CA LEU A 82 -6.64 0.98 2.24
C LEU A 82 -7.04 0.15 1.02
N LEU A 83 -6.08 -0.16 0.15
CA LEU A 83 -6.36 -0.91 -1.08
C LEU A 83 -6.79 -2.35 -0.80
N ASP A 84 -6.17 -3.02 0.18
CA ASP A 84 -6.57 -4.35 0.62
C ASP A 84 -8.01 -4.35 1.16
N GLY A 85 -8.39 -3.37 1.96
CA GLY A 85 -9.75 -3.21 2.47
C GLY A 85 -10.77 -2.96 1.35
N LEU A 86 -10.44 -2.11 0.38
CA LEU A 86 -11.30 -1.85 -0.79
C LEU A 86 -11.49 -3.11 -1.65
N CYS A 87 -10.40 -3.86 -1.87
CA CYS A 87 -10.42 -5.09 -2.65
C CYS A 87 -11.26 -6.20 -1.99
N ASN A 88 -11.08 -6.42 -0.68
CA ASN A 88 -11.65 -7.57 0.01
C ASN A 88 -13.07 -7.33 0.53
N ASP A 89 -13.34 -6.16 1.12
CA ASP A 89 -14.57 -5.90 1.88
C ASP A 89 -15.49 -4.85 1.23
N GLY A 90 -15.08 -4.22 0.12
CA GLY A 90 -15.79 -3.09 -0.47
C GLY A 90 -15.88 -1.89 0.49
N PHE A 91 -15.01 -1.83 1.46
CA PHE A 91 -14.79 -0.86 2.53
C PHE A 91 -15.69 0.37 2.45
N MET A 92 -16.88 0.30 3.04
CA MET A 92 -17.87 1.36 3.23
C MET A 92 -17.88 2.45 2.13
N LEU A 93 -17.86 2.03 0.85
CA LEU A 93 -17.94 2.96 -0.27
C LEU A 93 -19.33 3.61 -0.29
N ASP A 94 -19.38 4.90 -0.54
CA ASP A 94 -20.64 5.62 -0.68
C ASP A 94 -21.38 5.15 -1.95
N GLU A 95 -22.63 4.69 -1.80
CA GLU A 95 -23.43 4.16 -2.91
C GLU A 95 -23.64 5.18 -4.03
N ALA A 96 -23.76 6.48 -3.70
CA ALA A 96 -23.92 7.53 -4.71
C ALA A 96 -22.63 7.73 -5.52
N ASP A 97 -21.48 7.56 -4.90
CA ASP A 97 -20.18 7.60 -5.56
C ASP A 97 -19.99 6.37 -6.44
N GLN A 98 -20.36 5.18 -5.97
CA GLN A 98 -20.33 3.96 -6.78
C GLN A 98 -21.23 4.10 -8.03
N GLN A 99 -22.46 4.54 -7.87
CA GLN A 99 -23.39 4.78 -9.01
C GLN A 99 -22.87 5.82 -10.00
N ARG A 100 -22.21 6.87 -9.51
CA ARG A 100 -21.58 7.89 -10.36
C ARG A 100 -20.40 7.30 -11.14
N ASN A 101 -19.53 6.54 -10.48
CA ASN A 101 -18.37 5.92 -11.09
C ASN A 101 -18.75 4.86 -12.10
N PHE A 102 -19.74 4.00 -11.81
CA PHE A 102 -20.30 3.02 -12.72
C PHE A 102 -20.73 3.65 -14.05
N LYS A 103 -21.53 4.71 -13.99
CA LYS A 103 -22.01 5.42 -15.20
C LYS A 103 -20.88 6.04 -15.99
N LYS A 104 -19.92 6.65 -15.28
CA LYS A 104 -18.73 7.26 -15.89
C LYS A 104 -17.89 6.23 -16.62
N ASP A 105 -17.64 5.08 -16.00
CA ASP A 105 -16.77 4.03 -16.54
C ASP A 105 -17.39 3.35 -17.77
N LEU A 106 -18.71 3.10 -17.74
CA LEU A 106 -19.44 2.65 -18.91
C LEU A 106 -19.39 3.67 -20.07
N GLU A 107 -19.65 4.95 -19.78
CA GLU A 107 -19.67 6.02 -20.79
C GLU A 107 -18.27 6.27 -21.40
N SER A 108 -17.23 6.14 -20.60
CA SER A 108 -15.84 6.36 -21.05
C SER A 108 -15.24 5.13 -21.75
N GLY A 109 -15.82 3.95 -21.53
CA GLY A 109 -15.25 2.67 -21.96
C GLY A 109 -14.08 2.21 -21.10
N GLU A 110 -13.91 2.76 -19.89
CA GLU A 110 -12.94 2.28 -18.89
C GLU A 110 -13.36 0.91 -18.36
N PHE A 111 -14.68 0.69 -18.21
CA PHE A 111 -15.29 -0.60 -17.98
C PHE A 111 -15.96 -1.06 -19.27
N ASP A 112 -15.45 -2.12 -19.89
CA ASP A 112 -16.07 -2.85 -21.00
C ASP A 112 -16.58 -4.19 -20.50
N PRO A 113 -17.92 -4.36 -20.35
CA PRO A 113 -18.48 -5.60 -19.84
C PRO A 113 -18.20 -6.82 -20.74
N GLU A 114 -18.07 -6.65 -22.06
CA GLU A 114 -17.78 -7.74 -22.99
C GLU A 114 -16.35 -8.24 -22.79
N GLU A 115 -15.37 -7.32 -22.68
CA GLU A 115 -13.97 -7.64 -22.44
C GLU A 115 -13.78 -8.27 -21.06
N TYR A 116 -14.39 -7.71 -20.01
CA TYR A 116 -14.26 -8.23 -18.66
C TYR A 116 -14.81 -9.66 -18.51
N ILE A 117 -15.93 -9.97 -19.14
CA ILE A 117 -16.52 -11.32 -19.13
C ILE A 117 -15.66 -12.33 -19.89
N GLU A 118 -15.03 -11.95 -21.00
CA GLU A 118 -14.11 -12.83 -21.72
C GLU A 118 -12.92 -13.27 -20.84
N GLU A 119 -12.49 -12.42 -19.92
CA GLU A 119 -11.43 -12.70 -18.96
C GLU A 119 -11.92 -13.40 -17.68
N SER A 120 -13.19 -13.25 -17.35
CA SER A 120 -13.82 -13.81 -16.15
C SER A 120 -14.40 -15.19 -16.41
N ALA A 121 -14.06 -16.18 -15.57
CA ALA A 121 -14.58 -17.54 -15.66
C ALA A 121 -16.04 -17.70 -15.11
N TRP A 122 -16.65 -16.63 -14.63
CA TRP A 122 -17.90 -16.69 -13.84
C TRP A 122 -19.15 -16.31 -14.60
N TYR A 123 -19.03 -15.65 -15.75
CA TYR A 123 -20.16 -15.17 -16.56
C TYR A 123 -20.09 -15.74 -17.96
N ASP A 124 -21.23 -16.23 -18.47
CA ASP A 124 -21.36 -16.77 -19.84
C ASP A 124 -21.80 -15.67 -20.83
N GLU A 125 -22.52 -14.64 -20.37
CA GLU A 125 -23.06 -13.57 -21.21
C GLU A 125 -23.12 -12.24 -20.43
N VAL A 126 -23.01 -11.11 -21.13
CA VAL A 126 -23.16 -9.76 -20.55
C VAL A 126 -24.58 -9.59 -19.99
N PRO A 127 -24.74 -9.20 -18.70
CA PRO A 127 -26.04 -8.93 -18.14
C PRO A 127 -26.77 -7.81 -18.90
N THR A 128 -28.05 -7.98 -19.12
CA THR A 128 -28.93 -6.96 -19.74
C THR A 128 -29.72 -6.14 -18.73
N ASP A 129 -29.78 -6.62 -17.50
CA ASP A 129 -30.37 -5.93 -16.36
C ASP A 129 -29.38 -4.96 -15.73
N GLU A 130 -29.84 -3.73 -15.40
CA GLU A 130 -28.95 -2.67 -14.90
C GLU A 130 -28.35 -3.03 -13.52
N ASP A 131 -29.11 -3.72 -12.66
CA ASP A 131 -28.64 -4.11 -11.32
C ASP A 131 -27.57 -5.23 -11.43
N GLU A 132 -27.77 -6.20 -12.36
CA GLU A 132 -26.79 -7.26 -12.61
C GLU A 132 -25.52 -6.70 -13.29
N LEU A 133 -25.67 -5.70 -14.15
CA LEU A 133 -24.53 -5.03 -14.78
C LEU A 133 -23.74 -4.19 -13.76
N PHE A 134 -24.44 -3.57 -12.81
CA PHE A 134 -23.80 -2.87 -11.72
C PHE A 134 -23.00 -3.83 -10.81
N ASN A 135 -23.55 -5.00 -10.48
CA ASN A 135 -22.83 -6.03 -9.72
C ASN A 135 -21.57 -6.50 -10.45
N LEU A 136 -21.62 -6.66 -11.77
CA LEU A 136 -20.46 -7.02 -12.59
C LEU A 136 -19.40 -5.92 -12.56
N TRP A 137 -19.81 -4.64 -12.60
CA TRP A 137 -18.91 -3.51 -12.45
C TRP A 137 -18.28 -3.44 -11.06
N GLU A 138 -19.02 -3.75 -9.98
CA GLU A 138 -18.46 -3.80 -8.62
C GLU A 138 -17.36 -4.87 -8.49
N GLU A 139 -17.50 -6.02 -9.16
CA GLU A 139 -16.45 -7.04 -9.22
C GLU A 139 -15.22 -6.54 -9.99
N TRP A 140 -15.43 -5.91 -11.15
CA TRP A 140 -14.37 -5.29 -11.93
C TRP A 140 -13.66 -4.20 -11.13
N GLU A 141 -14.38 -3.33 -10.44
CA GLU A 141 -13.78 -2.25 -9.63
C GLU A 141 -12.93 -2.81 -8.48
N ARG A 142 -13.38 -3.88 -7.82
CA ARG A 142 -12.57 -4.56 -6.80
C ARG A 142 -11.27 -5.13 -7.37
N ASP A 143 -11.32 -5.69 -8.56
CA ASP A 143 -10.11 -6.17 -9.24
C ASP A 143 -9.15 -5.01 -9.56
N GLN A 144 -9.68 -3.82 -9.91
CA GLN A 144 -8.85 -2.64 -10.12
C GLN A 144 -8.13 -2.19 -8.84
N PHE A 145 -8.80 -2.23 -7.67
CA PHE A 145 -8.17 -1.89 -6.39
C PHE A 145 -6.96 -2.77 -6.05
N SER A 146 -6.92 -4.01 -6.54
CA SER A 146 -5.78 -4.91 -6.33
C SER A 146 -4.51 -4.48 -7.07
N SER A 147 -4.63 -3.62 -8.06
CA SER A 147 -3.54 -3.23 -8.98
C SER A 147 -3.37 -1.71 -9.17
N CYS A 148 -4.30 -0.89 -8.67
CA CYS A 148 -4.23 0.56 -8.78
C CYS A 148 -3.31 1.19 -7.72
N ASP A 149 -2.99 2.47 -7.92
CA ASP A 149 -2.42 3.29 -6.84
C ASP A 149 -3.53 3.95 -6.00
N VAL A 150 -3.19 4.37 -4.79
CA VAL A 150 -4.13 5.02 -3.86
C VAL A 150 -4.71 6.31 -4.45
N ALA A 151 -3.96 7.03 -5.28
CA ALA A 151 -4.45 8.27 -5.91
C ALA A 151 -5.65 7.99 -6.82
N TRP A 152 -5.67 6.84 -7.51
CA TRP A 152 -6.82 6.40 -8.30
C TRP A 152 -8.06 6.15 -7.43
N ALA A 153 -7.90 5.45 -6.30
CA ALA A 153 -8.98 5.18 -5.36
C ALA A 153 -9.54 6.48 -4.73
N LEU A 154 -8.67 7.36 -4.25
CA LEU A 154 -9.07 8.65 -3.66
C LEU A 154 -9.73 9.60 -4.67
N ALA A 155 -9.37 9.54 -5.95
CA ALA A 155 -10.03 10.32 -7.00
C ALA A 155 -11.46 9.84 -7.27
N ARG A 156 -11.74 8.57 -7.08
CA ARG A 156 -13.07 7.96 -7.24
C ARG A 156 -13.94 8.14 -6.01
N TYR A 157 -13.34 8.07 -4.83
CA TYR A 157 -13.97 8.12 -3.51
C TYR A 157 -13.30 9.17 -2.62
N PRO A 158 -13.65 10.45 -2.80
CA PRO A 158 -12.95 11.55 -2.14
C PRO A 158 -13.20 11.62 -0.62
N ASP A 159 -14.20 10.89 -0.13
CA ASP A 159 -14.51 10.81 1.31
C ASP A 159 -13.75 9.68 2.02
N LEU A 160 -12.95 8.88 1.29
CA LEU A 160 -12.02 7.96 1.92
C LEU A 160 -11.00 8.74 2.74
N PRO A 161 -10.60 8.23 3.92
CA PRO A 161 -9.58 8.88 4.71
C PRO A 161 -8.27 8.96 3.90
N ASP A 162 -7.58 10.07 3.94
CA ASP A 162 -6.27 10.26 3.29
C ASP A 162 -5.10 9.80 4.17
N HIS A 163 -5.40 9.40 5.40
CA HIS A 163 -4.46 8.83 6.36
C HIS A 163 -5.23 7.96 7.36
N MET A 164 -4.60 6.95 7.91
CA MET A 164 -5.06 6.26 9.11
C MET A 164 -4.36 6.87 10.33
N ASP A 165 -5.09 7.00 11.44
CA ASP A 165 -4.45 7.05 12.74
C ASP A 165 -3.90 5.64 13.04
N LEU A 166 -2.78 5.31 12.39
CA LEU A 166 -2.03 4.11 12.75
C LEU A 166 -1.53 4.35 14.16
N GLU A 167 -2.06 3.59 15.11
CA GLU A 167 -1.48 3.56 16.46
C GLU A 167 0.01 3.22 16.32
N ASP A 168 0.86 3.82 17.14
CA ASP A 168 2.33 3.68 17.10
C ASP A 168 2.86 2.22 17.20
N ASP A 169 1.96 1.24 17.27
CA ASP A 169 2.22 -0.17 17.52
C ASP A 169 2.25 -1.06 16.26
N GLN A 170 2.41 -0.46 15.06
CA GLN A 170 2.63 -1.29 13.87
C GLN A 170 4.05 -1.87 13.89
N ASP A 171 4.14 -3.17 14.15
CA ASP A 171 5.40 -3.91 14.13
C ASP A 171 5.87 -4.11 12.68
N TYR A 172 6.86 -3.36 12.28
CA TYR A 172 7.54 -3.57 10.99
C TYR A 172 9.07 -3.51 11.15
N ILE A 173 9.77 -4.19 10.26
CA ILE A 173 11.22 -4.13 10.14
C ILE A 173 11.56 -3.39 8.84
N CYS A 174 12.27 -2.28 8.92
CA CYS A 174 12.84 -1.61 7.75
C CYS A 174 14.24 -2.18 7.50
N PHE A 175 14.43 -2.92 6.43
CA PHE A 175 15.70 -3.55 6.10
C PHE A 175 16.80 -2.52 5.81
N ILE A 176 18.03 -2.89 6.08
CA ILE A 176 19.20 -2.05 5.76
C ILE A 176 19.57 -2.30 4.30
N PRO A 177 19.42 -1.31 3.40
CA PRO A 177 19.84 -1.49 2.01
C PRO A 177 21.32 -1.81 1.88
N ASP A 178 21.68 -2.63 0.88
CA ASP A 178 23.08 -3.00 0.61
C ASP A 178 23.97 -1.77 0.37
N GLU A 179 23.42 -0.71 -0.21
CA GLU A 179 24.13 0.56 -0.44
C GLU A 179 24.57 1.25 0.86
N PHE A 180 23.94 0.93 2.01
CA PHE A 180 24.32 1.50 3.31
C PHE A 180 25.30 0.61 4.09
N VAL A 181 25.48 -0.63 3.67
CA VAL A 181 26.40 -1.59 4.32
C VAL A 181 27.84 -1.46 3.78
N SER A 182 28.00 -0.89 2.58
CA SER A 182 29.26 -0.81 1.84
C SER A 182 30.13 0.40 2.17
#